data_145daa944758d051254fc53e0725e8ce
#
_entry.id   145daa944758d051254fc53e0725e8ce
#
_cell.length_a   1.000
_cell.length_b   1.000
_cell.length_c   1.000
_cell.angle_alpha   90.00
_cell.angle_beta   90.00
_cell.angle_gamma   90.00
#
_symmetry.space_group_name_H-M   'P 1'
#
loop_
_entity.id
_entity.type
_entity.pdbx_description
1 polymer ?
#
loop_
_entity_poly.entity_id
_entity_poly.type
_entity_poly.pdbx_seq_one_letter_code
_entity_poly.pdbx_strand_id
1 'polypeptide(L)'
;MENLSHQNRTIMSTIHQPSPEVFNLFNKVVLMVAGRLVFFGPTDRATEFFGGPELGYVYDPNKNAAEFIIDVCGGKILPANKDQPYHPEHMQIVYENSEYYRPPVVELQPSSRSNAIFSSSWTQLKMLVHRGWLAQSRDISLFIALIMKNMIVGIVAGVLYIGQGNVSEPFFVKGVGVPTTAFSNCNAVLFLAATFMVFSNTAAIPSLISNISFTMREMSAGAYGSVPNWITVCMMPILPQFVAHWFFAIPAYFIVGFPPYAENFFYYSFNLFFLSQVAYYLAMWIAAATRNEKSALGLFPLAFIFNSTFSGFTININSIPKFWTFGPYVSFFRWSYQGLIINRYNVFATDDSPYFDTGNGNPLKYYAFDGLSKNW
;
A
#
# COMPACT_ATOMS: atom_id res chain seq x y z
N MET A 1 -5.04 -12.08 -27.05
CA MET A 1 -5.53 -10.96 -27.88
C MET A 1 -6.44 -11.46 -29.00
N GLU A 2 -6.05 -12.49 -29.72
CA GLU A 2 -6.82 -13.06 -30.82
C GLU A 2 -8.27 -13.43 -30.42
N ASN A 3 -8.46 -14.10 -29.29
CA ASN A 3 -9.81 -14.42 -28.77
C ASN A 3 -10.69 -13.19 -28.44
N LEU A 4 -10.09 -12.03 -28.21
CA LEU A 4 -10.82 -10.78 -27.95
C LEU A 4 -11.18 -10.05 -29.24
N SER A 5 -10.35 -10.15 -30.28
CA SER A 5 -10.64 -9.56 -31.59
C SER A 5 -11.81 -10.26 -32.29
N HIS A 6 -11.94 -11.58 -32.10
CA HIS A 6 -13.07 -12.37 -32.58
C HIS A 6 -14.42 -12.01 -31.94
N GLN A 7 -14.44 -11.20 -30.87
CA GLN A 7 -15.64 -10.72 -30.18
C GLN A 7 -16.09 -9.33 -30.65
N ASN A 8 -15.77 -8.93 -31.89
CA ASN A 8 -16.07 -7.61 -32.45
C ASN A 8 -15.48 -6.44 -31.63
N ARG A 9 -14.29 -6.62 -31.04
CA ARG A 9 -13.59 -5.58 -30.30
C ARG A 9 -12.40 -5.06 -31.10
N THR A 10 -12.26 -3.73 -31.18
CA THR A 10 -11.03 -3.10 -31.64
C THR A 10 -10.01 -3.08 -30.52
N ILE A 11 -8.82 -3.65 -30.76
CA ILE A 11 -7.72 -3.68 -29.81
C ILE A 11 -6.62 -2.77 -30.33
N MET A 12 -6.23 -1.77 -29.52
CA MET A 12 -5.07 -0.92 -29.78
C MET A 12 -4.03 -1.16 -28.67
N SER A 13 -2.79 -1.38 -29.06
CA SER A 13 -1.68 -1.62 -28.14
C SER A 13 -0.44 -0.91 -28.63
N THR A 14 0.34 -0.36 -27.71
CA THR A 14 1.70 0.11 -28.00
C THR A 14 2.69 -1.01 -27.74
N ILE A 15 3.61 -1.22 -28.68
CA ILE A 15 4.61 -2.29 -28.60
C ILE A 15 6.00 -1.69 -28.77
N HIS A 16 6.91 -2.12 -27.92
CA HIS A 16 8.30 -1.72 -28.01
C HIS A 16 9.11 -2.87 -28.62
N GLN A 17 9.80 -2.61 -29.75
CA GLN A 17 10.68 -3.56 -30.44
C GLN A 17 10.07 -4.96 -30.61
N PRO A 18 8.94 -5.11 -31.33
CA PRO A 18 8.30 -6.41 -31.50
C PRO A 18 9.17 -7.35 -32.35
N SER A 19 9.11 -8.66 -32.05
CA SER A 19 9.63 -9.67 -32.97
C SER A 19 8.79 -9.72 -34.25
N PRO A 20 9.31 -10.25 -35.37
CA PRO A 20 8.55 -10.38 -36.62
C PRO A 20 7.21 -11.10 -36.43
N GLU A 21 7.19 -12.16 -35.60
CA GLU A 21 5.99 -12.94 -35.33
C GLU A 21 4.95 -12.09 -34.60
N VAL A 22 5.37 -11.28 -33.60
CA VAL A 22 4.47 -10.40 -32.86
C VAL A 22 3.97 -9.26 -33.72
N PHE A 23 4.81 -8.67 -34.58
CA PHE A 23 4.43 -7.60 -35.48
C PHE A 23 3.36 -8.07 -36.48
N ASN A 24 3.52 -9.26 -37.04
CA ASN A 24 2.59 -9.84 -38.03
C ASN A 24 1.25 -10.28 -37.42
N LEU A 25 1.11 -10.34 -36.09
CA LEU A 25 -0.20 -10.60 -35.43
C LEU A 25 -1.16 -9.40 -35.52
N PHE A 26 -0.66 -8.21 -35.87
CA PHE A 26 -1.49 -7.01 -35.96
C PHE A 26 -1.93 -6.76 -37.40
N ASN A 27 -3.21 -6.43 -37.56
CA ASN A 27 -3.78 -6.12 -38.89
C ASN A 27 -3.32 -4.76 -39.40
N LYS A 28 -3.13 -3.80 -38.52
CA LYS A 28 -2.76 -2.41 -38.87
C LYS A 28 -1.73 -1.87 -37.89
N VAL A 29 -0.91 -0.96 -38.38
CA VAL A 29 0.07 -0.23 -37.60
C VAL A 29 -0.18 1.28 -37.70
N VAL A 30 -0.03 1.98 -36.58
CA VAL A 30 -0.02 3.44 -36.47
C VAL A 30 1.39 3.88 -36.16
N LEU A 31 2.00 4.69 -37.03
CA LEU A 31 3.34 5.21 -36.83
C LEU A 31 3.30 6.71 -36.57
N MET A 32 3.87 7.13 -35.45
CA MET A 32 3.95 8.52 -35.07
C MET A 32 5.42 8.94 -34.86
N VAL A 33 5.78 10.06 -35.45
CA VAL A 33 7.14 10.65 -35.30
C VAL A 33 6.98 12.11 -34.86
N ALA A 34 7.59 12.47 -33.75
CA ALA A 34 7.49 13.82 -33.17
C ALA A 34 6.05 14.36 -33.04
N GLY A 35 5.11 13.48 -32.64
CA GLY A 35 3.70 13.85 -32.49
C GLY A 35 2.88 13.90 -33.80
N ARG A 36 3.49 13.60 -34.94
CA ARG A 36 2.85 13.60 -36.26
C ARG A 36 2.55 12.18 -36.74
N LEU A 37 1.39 11.98 -37.36
CA LEU A 37 1.03 10.70 -37.96
C LEU A 37 1.75 10.57 -39.30
N VAL A 38 2.66 9.62 -39.42
CA VAL A 38 3.45 9.40 -40.67
C VAL A 38 2.98 8.18 -41.46
N PHE A 39 2.23 7.27 -40.84
CA PHE A 39 1.59 6.16 -41.53
C PHE A 39 0.50 5.54 -40.65
N PHE A 40 -0.62 5.18 -41.27
CA PHE A 40 -1.65 4.33 -40.67
C PHE A 40 -2.20 3.41 -41.77
N GLY A 41 -1.94 2.13 -41.65
CA GLY A 41 -2.36 1.16 -42.66
C GLY A 41 -2.05 -0.28 -42.25
N PRO A 42 -2.28 -1.24 -43.15
CA PRO A 42 -1.93 -2.64 -42.94
C PRO A 42 -0.44 -2.81 -42.63
N THR A 43 -0.09 -3.74 -41.72
CA THR A 43 1.29 -3.98 -41.29
C THR A 43 2.20 -4.45 -42.42
N ASP A 44 1.68 -5.26 -43.34
CA ASP A 44 2.37 -5.77 -44.51
C ASP A 44 2.69 -4.69 -45.54
N ARG A 45 1.94 -3.60 -45.57
CA ARG A 45 2.12 -2.48 -46.50
C ARG A 45 3.03 -1.38 -46.00
N ALA A 46 3.36 -1.40 -44.71
CA ALA A 46 4.17 -0.34 -44.13
C ALA A 46 5.58 -0.26 -44.74
N THR A 47 6.23 -1.39 -45.02
CA THR A 47 7.55 -1.42 -45.68
C THR A 47 7.51 -0.94 -47.14
N GLU A 48 6.42 -1.25 -47.87
CA GLU A 48 6.21 -0.76 -49.23
C GLU A 48 6.02 0.76 -49.29
N PHE A 49 5.28 1.32 -48.32
CA PHE A 49 5.08 2.77 -48.20
C PHE A 49 6.40 3.53 -48.05
N PHE A 50 7.26 3.10 -47.14
CA PHE A 50 8.56 3.73 -46.95
C PHE A 50 9.55 3.46 -48.09
N GLY A 51 9.41 2.33 -48.77
CA GLY A 51 10.16 2.00 -49.98
C GLY A 51 9.68 2.66 -51.27
N GLY A 52 8.51 3.34 -51.20
CA GLY A 52 7.89 4.01 -52.35
C GLY A 52 8.75 5.12 -52.96
N PRO A 53 8.43 5.57 -54.20
CA PRO A 53 9.25 6.51 -54.97
C PRO A 53 9.42 7.88 -54.27
N GLU A 54 8.52 8.25 -53.41
CA GLU A 54 8.52 9.56 -52.75
C GLU A 54 9.44 9.58 -51.53
N LEU A 55 9.60 8.45 -50.79
CA LEU A 55 10.46 8.34 -49.62
C LEU A 55 11.76 7.60 -49.93
N GLY A 56 11.75 6.58 -50.76
CA GLY A 56 12.92 5.94 -51.31
C GLY A 56 13.85 5.21 -50.33
N TYR A 57 13.29 4.69 -49.23
CA TYR A 57 14.05 3.87 -48.28
C TYR A 57 14.16 2.43 -48.78
N VAL A 58 15.34 1.84 -48.67
CA VAL A 58 15.56 0.45 -49.12
C VAL A 58 15.34 -0.51 -47.97
N TYR A 59 14.33 -1.36 -48.10
CA TYR A 59 14.08 -2.43 -47.12
C TYR A 59 14.80 -3.72 -47.51
N ASP A 60 15.54 -4.30 -46.59
CA ASP A 60 16.15 -5.62 -46.72
C ASP A 60 15.20 -6.68 -46.16
N PRO A 61 14.67 -7.62 -47.02
CA PRO A 61 13.75 -8.65 -46.58
C PRO A 61 14.29 -9.59 -45.49
N ASN A 62 15.58 -9.64 -45.28
CA ASN A 62 16.19 -10.45 -44.20
C ASN A 62 16.17 -9.75 -42.85
N LYS A 63 15.80 -8.47 -42.80
CA LYS A 63 15.65 -7.72 -41.55
C LYS A 63 14.21 -7.70 -41.05
N ASN A 64 14.08 -7.52 -39.73
CA ASN A 64 12.77 -7.34 -39.12
C ASN A 64 12.09 -6.07 -39.64
N ALA A 65 10.89 -6.20 -40.25
CA ALA A 65 10.14 -5.09 -40.78
C ALA A 65 9.83 -4.00 -39.73
N ALA A 66 9.53 -4.40 -38.52
CA ALA A 66 9.26 -3.46 -37.41
C ALA A 66 10.53 -2.66 -37.04
N GLU A 67 11.69 -3.31 -37.02
CA GLU A 67 12.97 -2.66 -36.73
C GLU A 67 13.36 -1.67 -37.86
N PHE A 68 13.19 -2.09 -39.10
CA PHE A 68 13.38 -1.20 -40.26
C PHE A 68 12.53 0.06 -40.15
N ILE A 69 11.23 -0.07 -39.87
CA ILE A 69 10.30 1.05 -39.76
C ILE A 69 10.71 1.98 -38.59
N ILE A 70 11.09 1.41 -37.44
CA ILE A 70 11.55 2.18 -36.29
C ILE A 70 12.85 2.96 -36.62
N ASP A 71 13.79 2.33 -37.33
CA ASP A 71 15.06 2.94 -37.67
C ASP A 71 14.89 4.04 -38.75
N VAL A 72 13.96 3.86 -39.70
CA VAL A 72 13.55 4.92 -40.64
C VAL A 72 12.93 6.10 -39.88
N CYS A 73 11.95 5.84 -39.02
CA CYS A 73 11.30 6.86 -38.22
C CYS A 73 12.25 7.56 -37.24
N GLY A 74 13.25 6.85 -36.75
CA GLY A 74 14.31 7.37 -35.88
C GLY A 74 15.45 8.09 -36.62
N GLY A 75 15.40 8.15 -37.94
CA GLY A 75 16.45 8.79 -38.77
C GLY A 75 17.77 8.05 -38.80
N LYS A 76 17.82 6.77 -38.45
CA LYS A 76 19.03 5.96 -38.48
C LYS A 76 19.34 5.38 -39.90
N ILE A 77 18.29 5.23 -40.70
CA ILE A 77 18.43 4.79 -42.11
C ILE A 77 18.17 6.00 -42.97
N LEU A 78 19.03 6.19 -43.98
CA LEU A 78 18.89 7.27 -44.95
C LEU A 78 18.19 6.79 -46.20
N PRO A 79 17.38 7.65 -46.86
CA PRO A 79 16.77 7.33 -48.15
C PRO A 79 17.87 7.22 -49.19
N ALA A 80 17.67 6.38 -50.23
CA ALA A 80 18.66 6.09 -51.28
C ALA A 80 19.12 7.35 -52.05
N ASN A 81 18.34 8.38 -52.10
CA ASN A 81 18.55 9.57 -52.89
C ASN A 81 18.88 10.83 -52.08
N LYS A 82 19.16 10.70 -50.79
CA LYS A 82 19.47 11.84 -49.89
C LYS A 82 20.47 11.48 -48.83
N ASP A 83 21.30 12.48 -48.48
CA ASP A 83 22.29 12.36 -47.38
C ASP A 83 21.74 12.69 -46.00
N GLN A 84 20.46 12.96 -45.87
CA GLN A 84 19.81 13.28 -44.61
C GLN A 84 18.42 12.60 -44.51
N PRO A 85 17.99 12.20 -43.33
CA PRO A 85 16.65 11.64 -43.14
C PRO A 85 15.57 12.68 -43.48
N TYR A 86 14.40 12.21 -43.91
CA TYR A 86 13.27 13.11 -44.11
C TYR A 86 12.78 13.67 -42.76
N HIS A 87 12.42 14.95 -42.80
CA HIS A 87 11.76 15.59 -41.68
C HIS A 87 10.35 14.98 -41.45
N PRO A 88 9.89 14.82 -40.21
CA PRO A 88 8.57 14.23 -39.92
C PRO A 88 7.40 14.91 -40.63
N GLU A 89 7.48 16.21 -40.90
CA GLU A 89 6.48 16.96 -41.69
C GLU A 89 6.38 16.47 -43.13
N HIS A 90 7.52 16.18 -43.76
CA HIS A 90 7.52 15.68 -45.12
C HIS A 90 6.91 14.26 -45.17
N MET A 91 7.26 13.39 -44.22
CA MET A 91 6.67 12.06 -44.14
C MET A 91 5.16 12.12 -43.94
N GLN A 92 4.65 13.06 -43.12
CA GLN A 92 3.22 13.29 -42.95
C GLN A 92 2.57 13.72 -44.26
N ILE A 93 3.13 14.66 -44.99
CA ILE A 93 2.59 15.15 -46.28
C ILE A 93 2.56 14.01 -47.30
N VAL A 94 3.61 13.18 -47.38
CA VAL A 94 3.64 12.02 -48.25
C VAL A 94 2.53 11.02 -47.89
N TYR A 95 2.33 10.80 -46.58
CA TYR A 95 1.25 9.93 -46.09
C TYR A 95 -0.13 10.50 -46.41
N GLU A 96 -0.36 11.80 -46.24
CA GLU A 96 -1.65 12.46 -46.53
C GLU A 96 -1.98 12.42 -48.02
N ASN A 97 -1.00 12.36 -48.91
CA ASN A 97 -1.17 12.21 -50.36
C ASN A 97 -1.23 10.75 -50.84
N SER A 98 -1.00 9.79 -49.94
CA SER A 98 -0.98 8.37 -50.28
C SER A 98 -2.37 7.74 -50.31
N GLU A 99 -2.49 6.60 -50.99
CA GLU A 99 -3.71 5.79 -51.03
C GLU A 99 -4.14 5.25 -49.65
N TYR A 100 -3.21 5.25 -48.66
CA TYR A 100 -3.46 4.78 -47.29
C TYR A 100 -4.13 5.84 -46.43
N TYR A 101 -4.10 7.12 -46.86
CA TYR A 101 -4.70 8.19 -46.07
C TYR A 101 -6.21 8.13 -46.18
N ARG A 102 -6.83 8.05 -45.03
CA ARG A 102 -8.29 8.19 -44.90
C ARG A 102 -8.52 9.41 -44.01
N PRO A 103 -9.08 10.51 -44.56
CA PRO A 103 -9.41 11.66 -43.73
C PRO A 103 -10.32 11.18 -42.58
N PRO A 104 -10.08 11.65 -41.36
CA PRO A 104 -10.97 11.30 -40.28
C PRO A 104 -12.36 11.79 -40.63
N VAL A 105 -13.33 10.90 -40.72
CA VAL A 105 -14.76 11.26 -40.79
C VAL A 105 -15.09 11.79 -39.39
N VAL A 106 -14.76 13.06 -39.16
CA VAL A 106 -15.07 13.75 -37.94
C VAL A 106 -16.51 14.23 -37.98
N GLU A 107 -17.46 13.32 -37.97
CA GLU A 107 -18.69 13.58 -37.26
C GLU A 107 -18.32 13.51 -35.75
N LEU A 108 -17.76 14.60 -35.25
CA LEU A 108 -17.77 14.85 -33.81
C LEU A 108 -19.26 15.05 -33.44
N GLN A 109 -20.01 13.96 -33.42
CA GLN A 109 -21.14 13.93 -32.52
C GLN A 109 -20.52 14.22 -31.14
N PRO A 110 -20.99 15.28 -30.45
CA PRO A 110 -20.60 15.42 -29.07
C PRO A 110 -20.93 14.09 -28.45
N SER A 111 -19.90 13.29 -28.18
CA SER A 111 -20.10 12.08 -27.40
C SER A 111 -20.69 12.63 -26.12
N SER A 112 -22.02 12.56 -26.04
CA SER A 112 -22.60 12.56 -24.72
C SER A 112 -21.69 11.58 -23.98
N ARG A 113 -21.04 12.00 -22.92
CA ARG A 113 -20.40 11.09 -21.95
C ARG A 113 -21.48 10.21 -21.33
N SER A 114 -22.44 9.79 -22.21
CA SER A 114 -23.52 8.91 -21.88
C SER A 114 -22.90 7.54 -21.76
N ASN A 115 -22.72 7.14 -20.53
CA ASN A 115 -22.81 5.74 -20.20
C ASN A 115 -21.71 4.88 -20.84
N ALA A 116 -20.44 5.17 -20.53
CA ALA A 116 -19.51 4.07 -20.35
C ALA A 116 -20.29 3.07 -19.48
N ILE A 117 -20.64 1.91 -20.01
CA ILE A 117 -21.37 0.86 -19.29
C ILE A 117 -20.42 0.40 -18.20
N PHE A 118 -20.38 1.16 -17.10
CA PHE A 118 -19.66 0.74 -15.92
C PHE A 118 -20.39 -0.50 -15.42
N SER A 119 -19.67 -1.59 -15.34
CA SER A 119 -20.16 -2.75 -14.59
C SER A 119 -20.63 -2.27 -13.21
N SER A 120 -21.62 -2.94 -12.61
CA SER A 120 -22.12 -2.54 -11.29
C SER A 120 -20.98 -2.43 -10.28
N SER A 121 -21.08 -1.51 -9.34
CA SER A 121 -20.06 -1.32 -8.28
C SER A 121 -19.74 -2.62 -7.54
N TRP A 122 -20.71 -3.52 -7.40
CA TRP A 122 -20.51 -4.84 -6.80
C TRP A 122 -19.62 -5.74 -7.68
N THR A 123 -19.83 -5.75 -9.00
CA THR A 123 -18.99 -6.51 -9.93
C THR A 123 -17.56 -5.96 -9.94
N GLN A 124 -17.40 -4.63 -9.94
CA GLN A 124 -16.08 -3.99 -9.82
C GLN A 124 -15.37 -4.38 -8.53
N LEU A 125 -16.06 -4.32 -7.38
CA LEU A 125 -15.51 -4.73 -6.09
C LEU A 125 -15.05 -6.18 -6.12
N LYS A 126 -15.89 -7.11 -6.59
CA LYS A 126 -15.55 -8.53 -6.69
C LYS A 126 -14.30 -8.77 -7.53
N MET A 127 -14.19 -8.11 -8.68
CA MET A 127 -13.04 -8.24 -9.57
C MET A 127 -11.76 -7.64 -8.97
N LEU A 128 -11.87 -6.49 -8.31
CA LEU A 128 -10.74 -5.84 -7.64
C LEU A 128 -10.23 -6.67 -6.45
N VAL A 129 -11.14 -7.21 -5.64
CA VAL A 129 -10.79 -8.11 -4.52
C VAL A 129 -10.12 -9.39 -5.04
N HIS A 130 -10.67 -9.99 -6.11
CA HIS A 130 -10.07 -11.18 -6.73
C HIS A 130 -8.67 -10.87 -7.28
N ARG A 131 -8.49 -9.74 -7.98
CA ARG A 131 -7.18 -9.28 -8.47
C ARG A 131 -6.19 -9.06 -7.32
N GLY A 132 -6.62 -8.37 -6.26
CA GLY A 132 -5.80 -8.12 -5.07
C GLY A 132 -5.37 -9.41 -4.39
N TRP A 133 -6.28 -10.37 -4.25
CA TRP A 133 -5.97 -11.69 -3.70
C TRP A 133 -4.95 -12.46 -4.54
N LEU A 134 -5.12 -12.50 -5.86
CA LEU A 134 -4.16 -13.12 -6.76
C LEU A 134 -2.77 -12.46 -6.70
N ALA A 135 -2.73 -11.13 -6.61
CA ALA A 135 -1.47 -10.41 -6.47
C ALA A 135 -0.75 -10.78 -5.17
N GLN A 136 -1.46 -10.80 -4.03
CA GLN A 136 -0.90 -11.18 -2.74
C GLN A 136 -0.48 -12.66 -2.69
N SER A 137 -1.27 -13.58 -3.25
CA SER A 137 -0.94 -15.00 -3.26
C SER A 137 0.26 -15.36 -4.13
N ARG A 138 0.58 -14.52 -5.12
CA ARG A 138 1.78 -14.68 -5.97
C ARG A 138 3.04 -14.09 -5.36
N ASP A 139 2.91 -13.16 -4.43
CA ASP A 139 4.04 -12.54 -3.72
C ASP A 139 4.25 -13.18 -2.35
N ILE A 140 4.59 -14.48 -2.38
CA ILE A 140 4.85 -15.29 -1.17
C ILE A 140 6.04 -14.73 -0.39
N SER A 141 7.04 -14.16 -1.08
CA SER A 141 8.26 -13.64 -0.45
C SER A 141 7.96 -12.49 0.51
N LEU A 142 7.08 -11.57 0.11
CA LEU A 142 6.64 -10.45 0.94
C LEU A 142 5.84 -10.93 2.17
N PHE A 143 4.98 -11.93 1.99
CA PHE A 143 4.21 -12.52 3.08
C PHE A 143 5.11 -13.23 4.09
N ILE A 144 6.08 -14.03 3.63
CA ILE A 144 7.06 -14.68 4.50
C ILE A 144 7.90 -13.64 5.24
N ALA A 145 8.37 -12.59 4.58
CA ALA A 145 9.12 -11.51 5.21
C ALA A 145 8.32 -10.81 6.32
N LEU A 146 7.01 -10.61 6.11
CA LEU A 146 6.12 -10.04 7.12
C LEU A 146 5.98 -10.94 8.35
N ILE A 147 5.82 -12.25 8.15
CA ILE A 147 5.76 -13.23 9.24
C ILE A 147 7.09 -13.28 9.99
N MET A 148 8.20 -13.41 9.27
CA MET A 148 9.54 -13.53 9.86
C MET A 148 9.90 -12.29 10.68
N LYS A 149 9.64 -11.09 10.17
CA LYS A 149 9.82 -9.84 10.90
C LYS A 149 9.06 -9.85 12.23
N ASN A 150 7.78 -10.18 12.20
CA ASN A 150 6.94 -10.21 13.39
C ASN A 150 7.40 -11.27 14.40
N MET A 151 7.73 -12.46 13.93
CA MET A 151 8.22 -13.57 14.77
C MET A 151 9.54 -13.21 15.46
N ILE A 152 10.51 -12.68 14.71
CA ILE A 152 11.81 -12.31 15.25
C ILE A 152 11.64 -11.24 16.34
N VAL A 153 10.88 -10.18 16.06
CA VAL A 153 10.67 -9.10 17.04
C VAL A 153 9.87 -9.60 18.25
N GLY A 154 8.87 -10.47 18.05
CA GLY A 154 8.11 -11.08 19.13
C GLY A 154 8.99 -11.95 20.06
N ILE A 155 9.88 -12.76 19.48
CA ILE A 155 10.84 -13.57 20.25
C ILE A 155 11.83 -12.67 20.97
N VAL A 156 12.42 -11.67 20.29
CA VAL A 156 13.41 -10.75 20.91
C VAL A 156 12.77 -9.99 22.07
N ALA A 157 11.57 -9.42 21.87
CA ALA A 157 10.85 -8.75 22.95
C ALA A 157 10.53 -9.71 24.10
N GLY A 158 10.10 -10.94 23.79
CA GLY A 158 9.84 -11.98 24.78
C GLY A 158 11.07 -12.32 25.60
N VAL A 159 12.21 -12.55 24.95
CA VAL A 159 13.46 -12.94 25.62
C VAL A 159 14.06 -11.81 26.46
N LEU A 160 14.02 -10.56 25.96
CA LEU A 160 14.50 -9.39 26.70
C LEU A 160 13.71 -9.15 28.00
N TYR A 161 12.44 -9.51 28.02
CA TYR A 161 11.56 -9.32 29.18
C TYR A 161 11.07 -10.64 29.76
N ILE A 162 11.87 -11.69 29.67
CA ILE A 162 11.50 -13.04 30.16
C ILE A 162 11.14 -13.00 31.65
N GLY A 163 9.99 -13.56 31.99
CA GLY A 163 9.50 -13.63 33.36
C GLY A 163 8.99 -12.30 33.95
N GLN A 164 9.15 -11.16 33.26
CA GLN A 164 8.68 -9.86 33.79
C GLN A 164 7.14 -9.72 33.79
N GLY A 165 6.47 -10.58 33.08
CA GLY A 165 5.00 -10.68 33.09
C GLY A 165 4.49 -11.48 34.30
N ASN A 166 5.31 -12.25 34.97
CA ASN A 166 4.92 -13.00 36.17
C ASN A 166 5.05 -12.11 37.43
N VAL A 167 3.95 -11.92 38.12
CA VAL A 167 3.92 -11.06 39.29
C VAL A 167 4.23 -11.90 40.52
N SER A 168 5.50 -11.89 40.94
CA SER A 168 5.95 -12.46 42.19
C SER A 168 6.19 -11.43 43.30
N GLU A 169 6.18 -10.13 42.93
CA GLU A 169 6.48 -9.02 43.85
C GLU A 169 5.36 -7.97 43.80
N PRO A 170 5.14 -7.22 44.91
CA PRO A 170 4.19 -6.13 44.93
C PRO A 170 4.56 -5.05 43.89
N PHE A 171 3.55 -4.43 43.27
CA PHE A 171 3.77 -3.43 42.20
C PHE A 171 4.48 -2.16 42.69
N PHE A 172 4.36 -1.86 43.98
CA PHE A 172 4.95 -0.68 44.59
C PHE A 172 5.71 -1.07 45.88
N VAL A 173 6.79 -0.34 46.13
CA VAL A 173 7.56 -0.52 47.37
C VAL A 173 6.70 -0.07 48.54
N LYS A 174 6.48 -0.99 49.52
CA LYS A 174 5.62 -0.77 50.66
C LYS A 174 6.09 0.46 51.45
N GLY A 175 5.19 1.40 51.68
CA GLY A 175 5.45 2.63 52.44
C GLY A 175 6.11 3.78 51.68
N VAL A 176 6.58 3.59 50.44
CA VAL A 176 7.28 4.63 49.68
C VAL A 176 6.48 5.03 48.41
N GLY A 177 5.60 4.16 47.92
CA GLY A 177 4.80 4.43 46.71
C GLY A 177 5.59 4.50 45.39
N VAL A 178 6.85 4.02 45.40
CA VAL A 178 7.71 3.96 44.20
C VAL A 178 7.45 2.65 43.46
N PRO A 179 7.23 2.70 42.12
CA PRO A 179 7.02 1.48 41.36
C PRO A 179 8.22 0.54 41.41
N THR A 180 7.96 -0.76 41.54
CA THR A 180 9.02 -1.78 41.47
C THR A 180 9.59 -1.90 40.07
N THR A 181 10.80 -2.44 39.94
CA THR A 181 11.45 -2.69 38.66
C THR A 181 10.61 -3.62 37.79
N ALA A 182 9.98 -4.65 38.36
CA ALA A 182 9.12 -5.59 37.68
C ALA A 182 7.88 -4.89 37.08
N PHE A 183 7.26 -3.97 37.82
CA PHE A 183 6.16 -3.15 37.35
C PHE A 183 6.58 -2.27 36.15
N SER A 184 7.70 -1.58 36.30
CA SER A 184 8.22 -0.70 35.23
C SER A 184 8.56 -1.48 33.95
N ASN A 185 9.20 -2.65 34.09
CA ASN A 185 9.56 -3.50 32.96
C ASN A 185 8.33 -4.11 32.29
N CYS A 186 7.33 -4.54 33.06
CA CYS A 186 6.07 -5.06 32.53
C CYS A 186 5.34 -4.00 31.67
N ASN A 187 5.30 -2.76 32.14
CA ASN A 187 4.70 -1.65 31.40
C ASN A 187 5.53 -1.24 30.17
N ALA A 188 6.84 -1.31 30.29
CA ALA A 188 7.76 -1.04 29.17
C ALA A 188 7.57 -2.05 28.02
N VAL A 189 7.38 -3.35 28.31
CA VAL A 189 7.16 -4.33 27.25
C VAL A 189 5.80 -4.16 26.56
N LEU A 190 4.76 -3.77 27.30
CA LEU A 190 3.46 -3.44 26.71
C LEU A 190 3.55 -2.21 25.78
N PHE A 191 4.29 -1.19 26.23
CA PHE A 191 4.56 -0.01 25.41
C PHE A 191 5.40 -0.34 24.17
N LEU A 192 6.43 -1.18 24.32
CA LEU A 192 7.28 -1.66 23.23
C LEU A 192 6.46 -2.44 22.20
N ALA A 193 5.58 -3.34 22.65
CA ALA A 193 4.69 -4.10 21.76
C ALA A 193 3.76 -3.19 20.96
N ALA A 194 3.13 -2.22 21.61
CA ALA A 194 2.28 -1.23 20.96
C ALA A 194 3.07 -0.38 19.95
N THR A 195 4.26 0.09 20.35
CA THR A 195 5.18 0.87 19.50
C THR A 195 5.57 0.10 18.25
N PHE A 196 5.96 -1.17 18.40
CA PHE A 196 6.33 -2.01 17.27
C PHE A 196 5.17 -2.19 16.30
N MET A 197 3.95 -2.41 16.80
CA MET A 197 2.77 -2.59 15.96
C MET A 197 2.47 -1.33 15.12
N VAL A 198 2.63 -0.15 15.67
CA VAL A 198 2.44 1.10 14.93
C VAL A 198 3.57 1.35 13.96
N PHE A 199 4.82 1.32 14.44
CA PHE A 199 5.99 1.72 13.67
C PHE A 199 6.27 0.76 12.50
N SER A 200 5.93 -0.51 12.64
CA SER A 200 6.12 -1.52 11.58
C SER A 200 5.35 -1.20 10.29
N ASN A 201 4.30 -0.37 10.37
CA ASN A 201 3.52 0.06 9.20
C ASN A 201 4.24 1.11 8.33
N THR A 202 5.34 1.70 8.81
CA THR A 202 6.19 2.59 7.99
C THR A 202 6.67 1.90 6.71
N ALA A 203 6.95 0.60 6.79
CA ALA A 203 7.38 -0.21 5.64
C ALA A 203 6.33 -0.34 4.53
N ALA A 204 5.06 -0.07 4.81
CA ALA A 204 4.00 -0.10 3.80
C ALA A 204 3.93 1.16 2.94
N ILE A 205 4.52 2.28 3.36
CA ILE A 205 4.40 3.59 2.70
C ILE A 205 4.86 3.58 1.23
N PRO A 206 6.03 3.01 0.86
CA PRO A 206 6.46 2.99 -0.54
C PRO A 206 5.47 2.26 -1.45
N SER A 207 4.97 1.11 -1.02
CA SER A 207 3.99 0.33 -1.79
C SER A 207 2.64 1.04 -1.90
N LEU A 208 2.20 1.74 -0.86
CA LEU A 208 0.98 2.55 -0.89
C LEU A 208 1.07 3.67 -1.93
N ILE A 209 2.18 4.39 -1.99
CA ILE A 209 2.38 5.49 -2.95
C ILE A 209 2.46 4.96 -4.39
N SER A 210 3.18 3.86 -4.61
CA SER A 210 3.24 3.19 -5.90
C SER A 210 1.83 2.79 -6.38
N ASN A 211 1.03 2.21 -5.49
CA ASN A 211 -0.34 1.81 -5.78
C ASN A 211 -1.25 3.00 -6.11
N ILE A 212 -1.08 4.17 -5.46
CA ILE A 212 -1.86 5.38 -5.76
C ILE A 212 -1.64 5.81 -7.21
N SER A 213 -0.39 5.86 -7.66
CA SER A 213 -0.05 6.26 -9.04
C SER A 213 -0.66 5.32 -10.07
N PHE A 214 -0.62 4.03 -9.82
CA PHE A 214 -1.22 3.01 -10.68
C PHE A 214 -2.76 3.12 -10.71
N THR A 215 -3.38 3.21 -9.54
CA THR A 215 -4.83 3.35 -9.37
C THR A 215 -5.38 4.59 -10.07
N MET A 216 -4.67 5.73 -9.96
CA MET A 216 -5.08 6.97 -10.62
C MET A 216 -5.15 6.83 -12.14
N ARG A 217 -4.21 6.12 -12.76
CA ARG A 217 -4.22 5.83 -14.21
C ARG A 217 -5.41 4.94 -14.61
N GLU A 218 -5.67 3.87 -13.85
CA GLU A 218 -6.79 2.97 -14.14
C GLU A 218 -8.14 3.66 -13.95
N MET A 219 -8.30 4.48 -12.90
CA MET A 219 -9.53 5.26 -12.70
C MET A 219 -9.74 6.32 -13.77
N SER A 220 -8.68 7.01 -14.20
CA SER A 220 -8.77 8.00 -15.30
C SER A 220 -9.11 7.35 -16.65
N ALA A 221 -8.70 6.10 -16.85
CA ALA A 221 -9.09 5.29 -18.00
C ALA A 221 -10.52 4.71 -17.87
N GLY A 222 -11.23 4.97 -16.77
CA GLY A 222 -12.60 4.49 -16.57
C GLY A 222 -12.73 3.00 -16.26
N ALA A 223 -11.66 2.35 -15.78
CA ALA A 223 -11.67 0.92 -15.50
C ALA A 223 -12.60 0.55 -14.33
N TYR A 224 -12.65 1.40 -13.30
CA TYR A 224 -13.51 1.23 -12.12
C TYR A 224 -13.71 2.55 -11.36
N GLY A 225 -14.70 2.57 -10.47
CA GLY A 225 -15.01 3.73 -9.64
C GLY A 225 -14.11 3.84 -8.38
N SER A 226 -14.08 5.02 -7.77
CA SER A 226 -13.29 5.29 -6.56
C SER A 226 -13.73 4.47 -5.33
N VAL A 227 -15.04 4.28 -5.13
CA VAL A 227 -15.59 3.59 -3.96
C VAL A 227 -15.21 2.10 -3.93
N PRO A 228 -15.43 1.28 -5.00
CA PRO A 228 -14.98 -0.11 -5.03
C PRO A 228 -13.47 -0.25 -4.81
N ASN A 229 -12.68 0.64 -5.40
CA ASN A 229 -11.24 0.62 -5.20
C ASN A 229 -10.86 0.93 -3.74
N TRP A 230 -11.44 1.97 -3.13
CA TRP A 230 -11.16 2.34 -1.75
C TRP A 230 -11.46 1.19 -0.79
N ILE A 231 -12.61 0.55 -0.92
CA ILE A 231 -12.99 -0.62 -0.11
C ILE A 231 -11.96 -1.74 -0.29
N THR A 232 -11.54 -2.03 -1.53
CA THR A 232 -10.55 -3.07 -1.80
C THR A 232 -9.21 -2.77 -1.14
N VAL A 233 -8.69 -1.55 -1.28
CA VAL A 233 -7.40 -1.15 -0.69
C VAL A 233 -7.44 -1.21 0.84
N CYS A 234 -8.58 -0.91 1.46
CA CYS A 234 -8.76 -1.04 2.90
C CYS A 234 -8.83 -2.50 3.35
N MET A 235 -9.48 -3.39 2.60
CA MET A 235 -9.71 -4.78 3.02
C MET A 235 -8.51 -5.70 2.76
N MET A 236 -7.76 -5.48 1.68
CA MET A 236 -6.70 -6.40 1.25
C MET A 236 -5.60 -6.64 2.29
N PRO A 237 -5.10 -5.64 3.03
CA PRO A 237 -4.02 -5.85 4.00
C PRO A 237 -4.46 -6.54 5.30
N ILE A 238 -5.78 -6.58 5.59
CA ILE A 238 -6.30 -7.07 6.89
C ILE A 238 -5.89 -8.52 7.13
N LEU A 239 -6.12 -9.41 6.16
CA LEU A 239 -5.88 -10.83 6.35
C LEU A 239 -4.38 -11.18 6.47
N PRO A 240 -3.47 -10.72 5.59
CA PRO A 240 -2.04 -10.97 5.77
C PRO A 240 -1.48 -10.40 7.07
N GLN A 241 -1.90 -9.21 7.45
CA GLN A 241 -1.48 -8.59 8.71
C GLN A 241 -2.04 -9.34 9.92
N PHE A 242 -3.29 -9.82 9.85
CA PHE A 242 -3.89 -10.63 10.90
C PHE A 242 -3.11 -11.93 11.13
N VAL A 243 -2.79 -12.66 10.07
CA VAL A 243 -1.99 -13.88 10.19
C VAL A 243 -0.59 -13.57 10.76
N ALA A 244 0.10 -12.60 10.19
CA ALA A 244 1.45 -12.24 10.64
C ALA A 244 1.48 -11.71 12.08
N HIS A 245 0.41 -11.06 12.54
CA HIS A 245 0.29 -10.55 13.90
C HIS A 245 0.40 -11.66 14.97
N TRP A 246 -0.16 -12.84 14.72
CA TRP A 246 -0.10 -13.96 15.66
C TRP A 246 1.34 -14.44 15.90
N PHE A 247 2.20 -14.36 14.89
CA PHE A 247 3.62 -14.70 15.02
C PHE A 247 4.40 -13.71 15.89
N PHE A 248 3.89 -12.52 16.13
CA PHE A 248 4.38 -11.59 17.14
C PHE A 248 3.70 -11.85 18.50
N ALA A 249 2.38 -11.91 18.52
CA ALA A 249 1.60 -11.90 19.77
C ALA A 249 1.84 -13.13 20.63
N ILE A 250 1.95 -14.32 20.01
CA ILE A 250 2.16 -15.57 20.73
C ILE A 250 3.51 -15.56 21.46
N PRO A 251 4.67 -15.42 20.79
CA PRO A 251 5.96 -15.44 21.51
C PRO A 251 6.09 -14.28 22.50
N ALA A 252 5.67 -13.06 22.10
CA ALA A 252 5.75 -11.91 22.99
C ALA A 252 4.93 -12.09 24.28
N TYR A 253 3.74 -12.68 24.21
CA TYR A 253 2.88 -12.87 25.36
C TYR A 253 3.39 -13.96 26.32
N PHE A 254 3.67 -15.15 25.77
CA PHE A 254 3.97 -16.32 26.60
C PHE A 254 5.42 -16.33 27.12
N ILE A 255 6.39 -15.84 26.36
CA ILE A 255 7.79 -15.79 26.82
C ILE A 255 7.96 -14.72 27.90
N VAL A 256 7.29 -13.57 27.79
CA VAL A 256 7.27 -12.55 28.86
C VAL A 256 6.63 -13.11 30.13
N GLY A 257 5.75 -14.11 30.01
CA GLY A 257 5.06 -14.73 31.16
C GLY A 257 3.83 -13.93 31.62
N PHE A 258 3.09 -13.36 30.70
CA PHE A 258 1.79 -12.76 31.03
C PHE A 258 0.78 -13.81 31.50
N PRO A 259 -0.29 -13.43 32.25
CA PRO A 259 -1.26 -14.38 32.77
C PRO A 259 -1.81 -15.31 31.71
N PRO A 260 -1.80 -16.65 31.91
CA PRO A 260 -2.16 -17.63 30.87
C PRO A 260 -3.69 -17.82 30.73
N TYR A 261 -4.45 -16.75 30.95
CA TYR A 261 -5.89 -16.76 30.73
C TYR A 261 -6.23 -16.42 29.27
N ALA A 262 -7.05 -17.23 28.63
CA ALA A 262 -7.41 -17.05 27.22
C ALA A 262 -8.03 -15.66 26.95
N GLU A 263 -8.90 -15.17 27.83
CA GLU A 263 -9.50 -13.84 27.72
C GLU A 263 -8.46 -12.73 27.63
N ASN A 264 -7.45 -12.76 28.51
CA ASN A 264 -6.39 -11.75 28.54
C ASN A 264 -5.48 -11.81 27.31
N PHE A 265 -5.18 -13.03 26.85
CA PHE A 265 -4.37 -13.22 25.63
C PHE A 265 -5.10 -12.72 24.39
N PHE A 266 -6.36 -13.09 24.21
CA PHE A 266 -7.14 -12.64 23.07
C PHE A 266 -7.36 -11.11 23.09
N TYR A 267 -7.66 -10.54 24.26
CA TYR A 267 -7.77 -9.09 24.38
C TYR A 267 -6.47 -8.38 24.00
N TYR A 268 -5.33 -8.83 24.54
CA TYR A 268 -3.99 -8.32 24.20
C TYR A 268 -3.76 -8.40 22.69
N SER A 269 -3.99 -9.56 22.10
CA SER A 269 -3.76 -9.78 20.68
C SER A 269 -4.66 -8.91 19.81
N PHE A 270 -5.97 -8.89 20.03
CA PHE A 270 -6.88 -8.07 19.25
C PHE A 270 -6.64 -6.56 19.42
N ASN A 271 -6.33 -6.12 20.64
CA ASN A 271 -5.99 -4.72 20.89
C ASN A 271 -4.79 -4.27 20.04
N LEU A 272 -3.70 -5.02 20.05
CA LEU A 272 -2.51 -4.72 19.25
C LEU A 272 -2.77 -4.83 17.74
N PHE A 273 -3.58 -5.79 17.32
CA PHE A 273 -3.99 -5.92 15.93
C PHE A 273 -4.76 -4.69 15.44
N PHE A 274 -5.78 -4.26 16.18
CA PHE A 274 -6.56 -3.07 15.83
C PHE A 274 -5.71 -1.80 15.87
N LEU A 275 -4.80 -1.68 16.83
CA LEU A 275 -3.83 -0.59 16.87
C LEU A 275 -2.99 -0.54 15.59
N SER A 276 -2.50 -1.70 15.14
CA SER A 276 -1.75 -1.81 13.88
C SER A 276 -2.60 -1.40 12.67
N GLN A 277 -3.89 -1.79 12.62
CA GLN A 277 -4.78 -1.38 11.53
C GLN A 277 -5.01 0.14 11.49
N VAL A 278 -5.24 0.77 12.64
CA VAL A 278 -5.37 2.24 12.73
C VAL A 278 -4.09 2.91 12.22
N ALA A 279 -2.92 2.42 12.61
CA ALA A 279 -1.64 2.94 12.15
C ALA A 279 -1.44 2.75 10.63
N TYR A 280 -1.85 1.60 10.08
CA TYR A 280 -1.82 1.36 8.63
C TYR A 280 -2.70 2.36 7.87
N TYR A 281 -3.93 2.61 8.32
CA TYR A 281 -4.81 3.58 7.68
C TYR A 281 -4.31 5.02 7.83
N LEU A 282 -3.65 5.35 8.93
CA LEU A 282 -2.96 6.62 9.08
C LEU A 282 -1.81 6.76 8.06
N ALA A 283 -1.01 5.71 7.87
CA ALA A 283 0.05 5.67 6.86
C ALA A 283 -0.53 5.84 5.44
N MET A 284 -1.64 5.16 5.15
CA MET A 284 -2.36 5.28 3.88
C MET A 284 -2.89 6.71 3.65
N TRP A 285 -3.45 7.34 4.68
CA TRP A 285 -3.91 8.73 4.61
C TRP A 285 -2.76 9.70 4.34
N ILE A 286 -1.63 9.56 5.06
CA ILE A 286 -0.43 10.37 4.84
C ILE A 286 0.14 10.15 3.43
N ALA A 287 0.20 8.91 2.95
CA ALA A 287 0.65 8.58 1.61
C ALA A 287 -0.23 9.24 0.52
N ALA A 288 -1.56 9.19 0.71
CA ALA A 288 -2.52 9.80 -0.21
C ALA A 288 -2.43 11.34 -0.22
N ALA A 289 -2.20 11.95 0.95
CA ALA A 289 -2.08 13.40 1.09
C ALA A 289 -0.78 13.95 0.48
N THR A 290 0.34 13.26 0.70
CA THR A 290 1.67 13.73 0.27
C THR A 290 2.01 13.34 -1.16
N ARG A 291 1.55 12.17 -1.61
CA ARG A 291 1.90 11.56 -2.91
C ARG A 291 3.42 11.50 -3.18
N ASN A 292 4.20 11.62 -2.13
CA ASN A 292 5.66 11.62 -2.17
C ASN A 292 6.21 10.74 -1.06
N GLU A 293 7.03 9.76 -1.43
CA GLU A 293 7.56 8.76 -0.51
C GLU A 293 8.40 9.39 0.61
N LYS A 294 9.32 10.30 0.26
CA LYS A 294 10.21 10.95 1.22
C LYS A 294 9.43 11.77 2.25
N SER A 295 8.41 12.50 1.80
CA SER A 295 7.56 13.30 2.68
C SER A 295 6.70 12.42 3.59
N ALA A 296 6.14 11.33 3.06
CA ALA A 296 5.33 10.40 3.84
C ALA A 296 6.14 9.67 4.91
N LEU A 297 7.36 9.21 4.55
CA LEU A 297 8.29 8.57 5.49
C LEU A 297 8.76 9.53 6.60
N GLY A 298 8.81 10.84 6.35
CA GLY A 298 9.10 11.83 7.39
C GLY A 298 7.90 12.16 8.29
N LEU A 299 6.71 12.27 7.71
CA LEU A 299 5.49 12.66 8.45
C LEU A 299 4.92 11.54 9.33
N PHE A 300 5.03 10.28 8.90
CA PHE A 300 4.47 9.17 9.67
C PHE A 300 5.14 8.99 11.04
N PRO A 301 6.48 8.98 11.17
CA PRO A 301 7.14 8.99 12.48
C PRO A 301 6.79 10.20 13.34
N LEU A 302 6.62 11.38 12.74
CA LEU A 302 6.21 12.58 13.47
C LEU A 302 4.81 12.41 14.08
N ALA A 303 3.86 11.90 13.29
CA ALA A 303 2.52 11.57 13.77
C ALA A 303 2.55 10.49 14.87
N PHE A 304 3.43 9.49 14.73
CA PHE A 304 3.64 8.47 15.75
C PHE A 304 4.18 9.06 17.07
N ILE A 305 5.21 9.91 17.01
CA ILE A 305 5.79 10.58 18.19
C ILE A 305 4.71 11.37 18.93
N PHE A 306 3.88 12.13 18.20
CA PHE A 306 2.77 12.85 18.79
C PHE A 306 1.82 11.90 19.55
N ASN A 307 1.39 10.82 18.90
CA ASN A 307 0.47 9.86 19.50
C ASN A 307 1.07 9.13 20.71
N SER A 308 2.34 8.72 20.65
CA SER A 308 3.03 8.00 21.71
C SER A 308 3.34 8.89 22.92
N THR A 309 3.59 10.19 22.70
CA THR A 309 3.81 11.14 23.81
C THR A 309 2.59 11.26 24.69
N PHE A 310 1.39 11.26 24.13
CA PHE A 310 0.13 11.32 24.89
C PHE A 310 -0.41 9.96 25.34
N SER A 311 0.41 8.90 25.33
CA SER A 311 -0.01 7.53 25.68
C SER A 311 -0.35 7.35 27.18
N GLY A 312 0.16 8.21 28.03
CA GLY A 312 0.14 8.03 29.48
C GLY A 312 1.40 7.34 30.04
N PHE A 313 2.17 6.64 29.21
CA PHE A 313 3.45 6.03 29.61
C PHE A 313 4.58 7.07 29.60
N THR A 314 4.70 7.84 28.54
CA THR A 314 5.78 8.82 28.36
C THR A 314 5.59 10.04 29.24
N ILE A 315 4.35 10.52 29.37
CA ILE A 315 3.97 11.62 30.26
C ILE A 315 2.69 11.22 31.00
N ASN A 316 2.67 11.47 32.32
CA ASN A 316 1.44 11.25 33.09
C ASN A 316 0.36 12.23 32.66
N ILE A 317 -0.85 11.73 32.41
CA ILE A 317 -1.96 12.50 31.87
C ILE A 317 -2.31 13.70 32.77
N ASN A 318 -2.21 13.53 34.08
CA ASN A 318 -2.49 14.60 35.07
C ASN A 318 -1.42 15.71 35.07
N SER A 319 -0.22 15.45 34.50
CA SER A 319 0.87 16.42 34.41
C SER A 319 0.86 17.26 33.12
N ILE A 320 -0.11 17.00 32.24
CA ILE A 320 -0.18 17.67 30.94
C ILE A 320 -0.66 19.11 31.13
N PRO A 321 0.03 20.13 30.54
CA PRO A 321 -0.40 21.51 30.59
C PRO A 321 -1.81 21.71 30.01
N LYS A 322 -2.57 22.65 30.56
CA LYS A 322 -3.98 22.86 30.20
C LYS A 322 -4.25 23.05 28.70
N PHE A 323 -3.34 23.69 27.96
CA PHE A 323 -3.49 23.89 26.51
C PHE A 323 -3.30 22.60 25.67
N TRP A 324 -2.68 21.55 26.23
CA TRP A 324 -2.50 20.25 25.59
C TRP A 324 -3.49 19.17 26.06
N THR A 325 -4.48 19.51 26.86
CA THR A 325 -5.45 18.54 27.39
C THR A 325 -6.25 17.79 26.31
N PHE A 326 -6.35 18.33 25.12
CA PHE A 326 -6.96 17.64 23.98
C PHE A 326 -6.09 16.49 23.43
N GLY A 327 -4.77 16.55 23.60
CA GLY A 327 -3.81 15.57 23.03
C GLY A 327 -4.11 14.13 23.41
N PRO A 328 -4.33 13.80 24.69
CA PRO A 328 -4.74 12.45 25.10
C PRO A 328 -6.01 11.93 24.45
N TYR A 329 -6.97 12.78 24.15
CA TYR A 329 -8.25 12.35 23.52
C TYR A 329 -8.09 12.03 22.04
N VAL A 330 -7.19 12.70 21.34
CA VAL A 330 -6.87 12.48 19.91
C VAL A 330 -5.94 11.28 19.71
N SER A 331 -5.13 10.93 20.73
CA SER A 331 -4.17 9.85 20.64
C SER A 331 -4.85 8.48 20.61
N PHE A 332 -4.85 7.82 19.45
CA PHE A 332 -5.31 6.44 19.34
C PHE A 332 -4.37 5.46 20.08
N PHE A 333 -3.09 5.80 20.19
CA PHE A 333 -2.11 5.01 20.91
C PHE A 333 -2.43 4.94 22.40
N ARG A 334 -2.89 6.07 22.99
CA ARG A 334 -3.34 6.10 24.39
C ARG A 334 -4.43 5.07 24.68
N TRP A 335 -5.47 5.04 23.86
CA TRP A 335 -6.61 4.15 24.09
C TRP A 335 -6.21 2.69 24.05
N SER A 336 -5.34 2.32 23.11
CA SER A 336 -4.81 0.97 23.02
C SER A 336 -3.91 0.65 24.23
N TYR A 337 -2.95 1.54 24.57
CA TYR A 337 -2.05 1.32 25.70
C TYR A 337 -2.81 1.23 27.04
N GLN A 338 -3.78 2.10 27.25
CA GLN A 338 -4.69 2.05 28.40
C GLN A 338 -5.43 0.72 28.47
N GLY A 339 -5.97 0.22 27.37
CA GLY A 339 -6.61 -1.10 27.31
C GLY A 339 -5.66 -2.23 27.69
N LEU A 340 -4.40 -2.20 27.22
CA LEU A 340 -3.39 -3.19 27.58
C LEU A 340 -3.06 -3.17 29.08
N ILE A 341 -2.93 -2.00 29.69
CA ILE A 341 -2.69 -1.81 31.12
C ILE A 341 -3.88 -2.34 31.93
N ILE A 342 -5.10 -1.97 31.58
CA ILE A 342 -6.31 -2.45 32.25
C ILE A 342 -6.42 -3.97 32.13
N ASN A 343 -6.21 -4.53 30.95
CA ASN A 343 -6.25 -5.97 30.73
C ASN A 343 -5.22 -6.71 31.60
N ARG A 344 -4.02 -6.14 31.74
CA ARG A 344 -2.93 -6.73 32.53
C ARG A 344 -3.24 -6.72 34.02
N TYR A 345 -3.73 -5.59 34.56
CA TYR A 345 -3.85 -5.40 35.99
C TYR A 345 -5.21 -5.76 36.59
N ASN A 346 -6.27 -5.79 35.79
CA ASN A 346 -7.60 -6.22 36.24
C ASN A 346 -7.66 -7.68 36.72
N VAL A 347 -6.75 -8.54 36.25
CA VAL A 347 -6.64 -9.93 36.74
C VAL A 347 -6.35 -9.98 38.23
N PHE A 348 -5.72 -8.95 38.77
CA PHE A 348 -5.30 -8.84 40.17
C PHE A 348 -6.18 -7.91 40.99
N ALA A 349 -7.21 -7.30 40.41
CA ALA A 349 -8.12 -6.34 41.06
C ALA A 349 -9.23 -7.03 41.88
N THR A 350 -8.94 -8.19 42.50
CA THR A 350 -9.82 -8.75 43.52
C THR A 350 -9.50 -8.07 44.86
N ASP A 351 -10.52 -7.71 45.64
CA ASP A 351 -10.43 -6.91 46.88
C ASP A 351 -9.46 -7.45 47.93
N ASP A 352 -9.08 -8.73 47.85
CA ASP A 352 -8.13 -9.40 48.75
C ASP A 352 -6.73 -9.61 48.17
N SER A 353 -6.40 -8.99 47.02
CA SER A 353 -5.07 -9.20 46.41
C SER A 353 -3.98 -8.47 47.20
N PRO A 354 -2.93 -9.18 47.72
CA PRO A 354 -1.82 -8.55 48.45
C PRO A 354 -0.97 -7.62 47.57
N TYR A 355 -1.27 -7.58 46.25
CA TYR A 355 -0.58 -6.74 45.27
C TYR A 355 -1.17 -5.33 45.17
N PHE A 356 -2.36 -5.09 45.70
CA PHE A 356 -3.01 -3.78 45.76
C PHE A 356 -2.97 -3.28 47.23
N ASP A 357 -1.99 -2.46 47.55
CA ASP A 357 -2.05 -1.70 48.79
C ASP A 357 -3.11 -0.59 48.61
N THR A 358 -4.18 -0.65 49.41
CA THR A 358 -5.38 0.19 49.32
C THR A 358 -5.12 1.71 49.50
N GLY A 359 -3.87 2.11 49.81
CA GLY A 359 -3.53 3.50 50.09
C GLY A 359 -3.01 4.31 48.90
N ASN A 360 -2.07 3.79 48.10
CA ASN A 360 -1.45 4.51 46.95
C ASN A 360 -0.94 3.61 45.81
N GLY A 361 -1.16 2.31 45.87
CA GLY A 361 -0.50 1.32 45.03
C GLY A 361 -1.34 0.78 43.88
N ASN A 362 -2.43 1.44 43.49
CA ASN A 362 -3.21 1.00 42.31
C ASN A 362 -2.53 1.40 40.99
N PRO A 363 -2.08 0.43 40.15
CA PRO A 363 -1.48 0.71 38.86
C PRO A 363 -2.31 1.60 37.94
N LEU A 364 -3.64 1.46 37.98
CA LEU A 364 -4.55 2.26 37.17
C LEU A 364 -4.57 3.71 37.63
N LYS A 365 -4.48 3.97 38.94
CA LYS A 365 -4.40 5.30 39.53
C LYS A 365 -3.06 5.97 39.20
N TYR A 366 -1.96 5.19 39.16
CA TYR A 366 -0.64 5.70 38.79
C TYR A 366 -0.61 6.32 37.41
N TYR A 367 -1.32 5.71 36.42
CA TYR A 367 -1.44 6.23 35.07
C TYR A 367 -2.65 7.15 34.84
N ALA A 368 -3.42 7.47 35.88
CA ALA A 368 -4.68 8.21 35.78
C ALA A 368 -5.74 7.50 34.92
N PHE A 369 -5.80 6.18 34.99
CA PHE A 369 -6.75 5.32 34.30
C PHE A 369 -7.85 4.77 35.26
N ASP A 370 -7.86 5.27 36.50
CA ASP A 370 -8.89 4.96 37.48
C ASP A 370 -10.27 5.48 37.05
N GLY A 371 -11.30 4.71 37.32
CA GLY A 371 -12.68 5.03 36.95
C GLY A 371 -13.14 4.53 35.58
N LEU A 372 -12.28 3.82 34.85
CA LEU A 372 -12.63 3.20 33.56
C LEU A 372 -12.77 1.69 33.73
N SER A 373 -13.99 1.19 33.57
CA SER A 373 -14.27 -0.25 33.59
C SER A 373 -13.93 -0.92 32.23
N LYS A 374 -13.79 -2.26 32.24
CA LYS A 374 -13.60 -3.09 31.03
C LYS A 374 -14.72 -2.97 29.97
N ASN A 375 -15.77 -2.24 30.25
CA ASN A 375 -16.97 -2.14 29.40
C ASN A 375 -16.82 -1.04 28.32
N TRP A 376 -15.81 -1.17 27.48
CA TRP A 376 -15.67 -0.40 26.23
C TRP A 376 -15.64 -1.34 25.05
#